data_c14772deed60fd35cc3143d9d9169d6b
#
_entry.id   c14772deed60fd35cc3143d9d9169d6b
#
_cell.length_a   1.000
_cell.length_b   1.000
_cell.length_c   1.000
_cell.angle_alpha   90.00
_cell.angle_beta   90.00
_cell.angle_gamma   90.00
#
_symmetry.space_group_name_H-M   'P 1'
#
loop_
_entity.id
_entity.type
_entity.pdbx_description
1 polymer ?
#
loop_
_entity_poly.entity_id
_entity_poly.type
_entity_poly.pdbx_seq_one_letter_code
_entity_poly.pdbx_strand_id
1 'polypeptide(L)'
;MTDESFADLGRIVVIVPTYNERDNVEPLVHALEPQFGRMDHDMHVLVVDDSSPDGTADVIRRLQSARPNLHLLTGKKAGLGAAYVRGMHYALDVLGADAVFEMDADFSHLPQDLPRLMTNIDHGADFVIGSRYVQ
;
A
#
# COMPACT_ATOMS: atom_id res chain seq x y z
N MET A 1 -1.45 28.65 -8.58
CA MET A 1 -1.61 28.15 -8.31
C MET A 1 -1.95 27.36 -8.37
N THR A 2 -1.85 27.01 -8.47
CA THR A 2 -1.99 26.26 -8.46
C THR A 2 -2.73 25.50 -8.29
N ASP A 3 -2.99 25.14 -8.58
CA ASP A 3 -3.64 24.31 -8.43
C ASP A 3 -3.19 23.23 -7.84
N GLU A 4 -2.84 23.31 -7.06
CA GLU A 4 -2.28 22.35 -6.25
C GLU A 4 -3.25 21.41 -5.65
N SER A 5 -4.48 21.60 -5.91
CA SER A 5 -5.52 20.91 -5.19
C SER A 5 -5.44 19.40 -5.26
N PHE A 6 -5.18 18.80 -6.44
CA PHE A 6 -5.10 17.35 -6.53
C PHE A 6 -3.69 16.83 -6.43
N ALA A 7 -2.75 17.58 -7.01
CA ALA A 7 -1.35 17.20 -6.96
C ALA A 7 -0.82 17.21 -5.53
N ASP A 8 -1.49 17.92 -4.63
CA ASP A 8 -1.08 18.06 -3.24
C ASP A 8 -1.85 17.18 -2.30
N LEU A 9 -2.25 15.99 -2.72
CA LEU A 9 -2.86 15.06 -1.78
C LEU A 9 -1.89 14.65 -0.67
N GLY A 10 -0.60 14.91 -0.84
CA GLY A 10 0.37 14.64 0.20
C GLY A 10 0.71 13.18 0.28
N ARG A 11 0.34 12.53 1.39
CA ARG A 11 0.77 11.16 1.64
C ARG A 11 -0.25 10.14 1.19
N ILE A 12 0.21 9.19 0.39
CA ILE A 12 -0.59 8.08 -0.11
C ILE A 12 -0.02 6.79 0.46
N VAL A 13 -0.86 5.95 1.03
CA VAL A 13 -0.44 4.68 1.60
C VAL A 13 -1.10 3.53 0.84
N VAL A 14 -0.27 2.62 0.34
CA VAL A 14 -0.73 1.37 -0.27
C VAL A 14 -0.78 0.32 0.83
N ILE A 15 -1.96 -0.19 1.12
CA ILE A 15 -2.17 -1.18 2.18
C ILE A 15 -2.12 -2.57 1.56
N VAL A 16 -1.21 -3.40 2.06
CA VAL A 16 -0.99 -4.75 1.55
C VAL A 16 -1.18 -5.74 2.69
N PRO A 17 -2.35 -6.41 2.76
CA PRO A 17 -2.54 -7.44 3.76
C PRO A 17 -1.78 -8.70 3.38
N THR A 18 -1.18 -9.36 4.36
CA THR A 18 -0.41 -10.58 4.10
C THR A 18 -0.74 -11.67 5.10
N TYR A 19 -0.76 -12.89 4.58
CA TYR A 19 -0.70 -14.09 5.39
C TYR A 19 0.00 -15.18 4.55
N ASN A 20 1.18 -15.62 5.02
CA ASN A 20 2.02 -16.58 4.30
C ASN A 20 2.38 -16.11 2.88
N GLU A 21 2.83 -14.85 2.78
CA GLU A 21 3.22 -14.24 1.51
C GLU A 21 4.72 -13.97 1.44
N ARG A 22 5.50 -14.76 2.17
CA ARG A 22 6.95 -14.55 2.25
C ARG A 22 7.62 -14.42 0.89
N ASP A 23 7.22 -15.28 -0.06
CA ASP A 23 7.87 -15.31 -1.37
C ASP A 23 7.42 -14.17 -2.28
N ASN A 24 6.33 -13.49 -1.93
CA ASN A 24 5.74 -12.44 -2.78
C ASN A 24 6.09 -11.04 -2.30
N VAL A 25 6.34 -10.85 -1.00
CA VAL A 25 6.42 -9.48 -0.45
C VAL A 25 7.67 -8.74 -0.94
N GLU A 26 8.81 -9.40 -1.05
CA GLU A 26 10.00 -8.71 -1.53
C GLU A 26 9.89 -8.35 -3.02
N PRO A 27 9.48 -9.26 -3.90
CA PRO A 27 9.23 -8.87 -5.30
C PRO A 27 8.21 -7.75 -5.43
N LEU A 28 7.17 -7.74 -4.59
CA LEU A 28 6.16 -6.69 -4.64
C LEU A 28 6.74 -5.34 -4.26
N VAL A 29 7.50 -5.28 -3.17
CA VAL A 29 8.13 -4.02 -2.75
C VAL A 29 9.06 -3.50 -3.86
N HIS A 30 9.85 -4.39 -4.46
CA HIS A 30 10.74 -4.00 -5.55
C HIS A 30 9.97 -3.53 -6.78
N ALA A 31 8.79 -4.09 -7.06
CA ALA A 31 7.98 -3.69 -8.20
C ALA A 31 7.28 -2.35 -7.96
N LEU A 32 6.98 -2.02 -6.71
CA LEU A 32 6.34 -0.74 -6.38
C LEU A 32 7.30 0.44 -6.45
N GLU A 33 8.57 0.24 -6.14
CA GLU A 33 9.52 1.33 -6.08
C GLU A 33 9.61 2.15 -7.36
N PRO A 34 9.77 1.53 -8.56
CA PRO A 34 9.81 2.34 -9.78
C PRO A 34 8.50 3.04 -10.07
N GLN A 35 7.36 2.47 -9.64
CA GLN A 35 6.08 3.15 -9.82
C GLN A 35 5.99 4.38 -8.93
N PHE A 36 6.47 4.29 -7.69
CA PHE A 36 6.49 5.43 -6.77
C PHE A 36 7.34 6.56 -7.32
N GLY A 37 8.44 6.24 -8.00
CA GLY A 37 9.31 7.24 -8.62
C GLY A 37 8.65 8.04 -9.72
N ARG A 38 7.53 7.57 -10.25
CA ARG A 38 6.77 8.26 -11.31
C ARG A 38 5.64 9.11 -10.77
N MET A 39 5.47 9.14 -9.43
CA MET A 39 4.36 9.83 -8.82
C MET A 39 4.87 11.02 -8.02
N ASP A 40 4.06 12.09 -8.01
CA ASP A 40 4.42 13.32 -7.32
C ASP A 40 3.98 13.35 -5.87
N HIS A 41 3.42 12.27 -5.37
CA HIS A 41 2.94 12.17 -4.00
C HIS A 41 3.95 11.46 -3.12
N ASP A 42 3.83 11.66 -1.81
CA ASP A 42 4.65 10.98 -0.82
C ASP A 42 4.11 9.55 -0.64
N MET A 43 4.70 8.62 -1.36
CA MET A 43 4.18 7.26 -1.47
C MET A 43 4.75 6.35 -0.38
N HIS A 44 3.87 5.65 0.31
CA HIS A 44 4.20 4.71 1.38
C HIS A 44 3.53 3.37 1.17
N VAL A 45 4.12 2.32 1.70
CA VAL A 45 3.52 0.98 1.73
C VAL A 45 3.33 0.58 3.18
N LEU A 46 2.15 0.07 3.50
CA LEU A 46 1.87 -0.52 4.81
C LEU A 46 1.53 -1.99 4.62
N VAL A 47 2.41 -2.86 5.05
CA VAL A 47 2.14 -4.29 5.08
C VAL A 47 1.45 -4.61 6.40
N VAL A 48 0.27 -5.21 6.31
CA VAL A 48 -0.50 -5.64 7.48
C VAL A 48 -0.40 -7.16 7.54
N ASP A 49 0.48 -7.66 8.40
CA ASP A 49 0.75 -9.09 8.49
C ASP A 49 -0.03 -9.72 9.63
N ASP A 50 -0.83 -10.73 9.31
CA ASP A 50 -1.69 -11.43 10.25
C ASP A 50 -0.96 -12.59 10.93
N SER A 51 0.23 -12.31 11.46
CA SER A 51 1.05 -13.27 12.20
C SER A 51 1.40 -14.49 11.34
N SER A 52 1.91 -14.24 10.14
CA SER A 52 2.32 -15.30 9.23
C SER A 52 3.41 -16.16 9.85
N PRO A 53 3.21 -17.48 9.89
CA PRO A 53 4.25 -18.36 10.44
C PRO A 53 5.43 -18.59 9.51
N ASP A 54 5.35 -18.18 8.24
CA ASP A 54 6.39 -18.45 7.25
C ASP A 54 7.54 -17.43 7.27
N GLY A 55 7.49 -16.42 8.14
CA GLY A 55 8.53 -15.39 8.21
C GLY A 55 8.27 -14.17 7.35
N THR A 56 7.06 -13.98 6.86
CA THR A 56 6.70 -12.80 6.06
C THR A 56 7.11 -11.50 6.74
N ALA A 57 6.76 -11.33 8.02
CA ALA A 57 7.07 -10.09 8.74
C ALA A 57 8.57 -9.84 8.84
N ASP A 58 9.36 -10.90 9.00
CA ASP A 58 10.82 -10.76 9.10
C ASP A 58 11.42 -10.27 7.78
N VAL A 59 10.87 -10.72 6.64
CA VAL A 59 11.30 -10.20 5.34
C VAL A 59 11.05 -8.71 5.27
N ILE A 60 9.86 -8.26 5.71
CA ILE A 60 9.53 -6.83 5.68
C ILE A 60 10.46 -6.05 6.61
N ARG A 61 10.73 -6.56 7.81
CA ARG A 61 11.64 -5.87 8.75
C ARG A 61 13.04 -5.71 8.15
N ARG A 62 13.50 -6.73 7.43
CA ARG A 62 14.79 -6.64 6.74
C ARG A 62 14.78 -5.57 5.66
N LEU A 63 13.71 -5.50 4.90
CA LEU A 63 13.60 -4.50 3.83
C LEU A 63 13.45 -3.08 4.35
N GLN A 64 12.87 -2.90 5.54
CA GLN A 64 12.66 -1.58 6.12
C GLN A 64 13.97 -0.82 6.37
N SER A 65 15.07 -1.53 6.57
CA SER A 65 16.34 -0.88 6.90
C SER A 65 16.80 0.11 5.82
N ALA A 66 16.40 -0.09 4.57
CA ALA A 66 16.77 0.78 3.45
C ALA A 66 15.56 1.54 2.90
N ARG A 67 14.40 1.42 3.53
CA ARG A 67 13.14 1.96 2.99
C ARG A 67 12.30 2.61 4.08
N PRO A 68 12.52 3.90 4.34
CA PRO A 68 11.75 4.59 5.41
C PRO A 68 10.27 4.70 5.09
N ASN A 69 9.87 4.49 3.84
CA ASN A 69 8.46 4.53 3.45
C ASN A 69 7.77 3.16 3.48
N LEU A 70 8.45 2.13 3.97
CA LEU A 70 7.89 0.79 4.13
C LEU A 70 7.55 0.57 5.61
N HIS A 71 6.29 0.27 5.89
CA HIS A 71 5.77 0.12 7.24
C HIS A 71 5.21 -1.27 7.44
N LEU A 72 5.23 -1.75 8.68
CA LEU A 72 4.73 -3.06 9.05
C LEU A 72 3.80 -2.92 10.24
N LEU A 73 2.61 -3.49 10.13
CA LEU A 73 1.67 -3.63 11.23
C LEU A 73 1.34 -5.10 11.37
N THR A 74 1.61 -5.67 12.54
CA THR A 74 1.32 -7.07 12.81
C THR A 74 0.09 -7.18 13.68
N GLY A 75 -0.59 -8.33 13.61
CA GLY A 75 -1.76 -8.57 14.41
C GLY A 75 -2.23 -10.00 14.30
N LYS A 76 -3.30 -10.32 15.01
CA LYS A 76 -3.88 -11.66 14.96
C LYS A 76 -4.62 -11.86 13.65
N LYS A 77 -4.57 -13.08 13.13
CA LYS A 77 -5.33 -13.42 11.94
C LYS A 77 -6.83 -13.33 12.24
N ALA A 78 -7.51 -12.45 11.55
CA ALA A 78 -8.93 -12.19 11.74
C ALA A 78 -9.66 -12.01 10.40
N GLY A 79 -9.03 -12.39 9.29
CA GLY A 79 -9.59 -12.29 7.97
C GLY A 79 -9.18 -11.04 7.22
N LEU A 80 -9.37 -11.09 5.91
CA LEU A 80 -8.90 -10.04 5.00
C LEU A 80 -9.56 -8.69 5.29
N GLY A 81 -10.87 -8.68 5.53
CA GLY A 81 -11.59 -7.45 5.82
C GLY A 81 -11.08 -6.78 7.10
N ALA A 82 -10.83 -7.57 8.14
CA ALA A 82 -10.30 -7.03 9.39
C ALA A 82 -8.90 -6.47 9.20
N ALA A 83 -8.07 -7.11 8.38
CA ALA A 83 -6.73 -6.62 8.07
C ALA A 83 -6.79 -5.28 7.37
N TYR A 84 -7.68 -5.12 6.39
CA TYR A 84 -7.84 -3.84 5.71
C TYR A 84 -8.32 -2.74 6.64
N VAL A 85 -9.31 -3.02 7.49
CA VAL A 85 -9.81 -2.03 8.44
C VAL A 85 -8.70 -1.58 9.39
N ARG A 86 -7.94 -2.54 9.91
CA ARG A 86 -6.83 -2.26 10.80
C ARG A 86 -5.76 -1.41 10.11
N GLY A 87 -5.46 -1.77 8.85
CA GLY A 87 -4.51 -1.02 8.04
C GLY A 87 -4.99 0.37 7.73
N MET A 88 -6.27 0.57 7.41
CA MET A 88 -6.83 1.88 7.14
C MET A 88 -6.74 2.79 8.36
N HIS A 89 -7.09 2.29 9.54
CA HIS A 89 -6.94 3.08 10.76
C HIS A 89 -5.50 3.48 11.01
N TYR A 90 -4.57 2.55 10.86
CA TYR A 90 -3.16 2.84 11.06
C TYR A 90 -2.67 3.86 10.03
N ALA A 91 -3.03 3.69 8.77
CA ALA A 91 -2.62 4.60 7.72
C ALA A 91 -3.12 6.02 7.97
N LEU A 92 -4.38 6.16 8.36
CA LEU A 92 -4.99 7.48 8.59
C LEU A 92 -4.54 8.09 9.89
N ASP A 93 -4.51 7.33 10.98
CA ASP A 93 -4.31 7.87 12.33
C ASP A 93 -2.84 7.97 12.71
N VAL A 94 -2.01 7.05 12.24
CA VAL A 94 -0.59 6.99 12.60
C VAL A 94 0.30 7.54 11.49
N LEU A 95 0.06 7.13 10.26
CA LEU A 95 0.89 7.55 9.13
C LEU A 95 0.44 8.86 8.51
N GLY A 96 -0.75 9.34 8.84
CA GLY A 96 -1.25 10.61 8.32
C GLY A 96 -1.58 10.57 6.85
N ALA A 97 -2.10 9.45 6.36
CA ALA A 97 -2.43 9.30 4.95
C ALA A 97 -3.54 10.25 4.54
N ASP A 98 -3.40 10.84 3.36
CA ASP A 98 -4.46 11.64 2.74
C ASP A 98 -5.33 10.76 1.84
N ALA A 99 -4.78 9.67 1.34
CA ALA A 99 -5.53 8.66 0.60
C ALA A 99 -4.88 7.29 0.79
N VAL A 100 -5.65 6.23 0.57
CA VAL A 100 -5.15 4.87 0.70
C VAL A 100 -5.54 4.06 -0.53
N PHE A 101 -4.69 3.13 -0.92
CA PHE A 101 -5.00 2.08 -1.88
C PHE A 101 -4.93 0.73 -1.20
N GLU A 102 -5.72 -0.21 -1.67
CA GLU A 102 -5.66 -1.59 -1.23
C GLU A 102 -5.06 -2.43 -2.35
N MET A 103 -4.08 -3.28 -2.01
CA MET A 103 -3.42 -4.12 -3.00
C MET A 103 -3.08 -5.46 -2.39
N ASP A 104 -3.38 -6.54 -3.11
CA ASP A 104 -3.03 -7.89 -2.66
C ASP A 104 -1.55 -8.18 -2.93
N ALA A 105 -0.94 -8.98 -2.06
CA ALA A 105 0.48 -9.29 -2.14
C ALA A 105 0.81 -10.29 -3.24
N ASP A 106 -0.18 -11.00 -3.77
CA ASP A 106 0.04 -12.10 -4.72
C ASP A 106 0.05 -11.66 -6.19
N PHE A 107 0.19 -10.37 -6.44
CA PHE A 107 0.20 -9.80 -7.80
C PHE A 107 -1.11 -9.94 -8.56
N SER A 108 -2.22 -10.24 -7.86
CA SER A 108 -3.54 -10.14 -8.49
C SER A 108 -3.88 -8.69 -8.85
N HIS A 109 -3.27 -7.74 -8.15
CA HIS A 109 -3.23 -6.33 -8.54
C HIS A 109 -1.82 -6.02 -9.02
N LEU A 110 -1.69 -5.39 -10.18
CA LEU A 110 -0.38 -5.12 -10.76
C LEU A 110 0.15 -3.76 -10.31
N PRO A 111 1.39 -3.72 -9.78
CA PRO A 111 1.96 -2.44 -9.36
C PRO A 111 1.97 -1.37 -10.45
N GLN A 112 2.14 -1.76 -11.70
CA GLN A 112 2.15 -0.80 -12.81
C GLN A 112 0.79 -0.17 -13.07
N ASP A 113 -0.29 -0.70 -12.49
CA ASP A 113 -1.61 -0.06 -12.56
C ASP A 113 -1.76 1.10 -11.59
N LEU A 114 -0.87 1.22 -10.63
CA LEU A 114 -0.99 2.23 -9.58
C LEU A 114 -0.99 3.66 -10.13
N PRO A 115 -0.12 4.05 -11.07
CA PRO A 115 -0.18 5.41 -11.62
C PRO A 115 -1.52 5.72 -12.27
N ARG A 116 -2.15 4.75 -12.92
CA ARG A 116 -3.47 4.94 -13.53
C ARG A 116 -4.54 5.20 -12.48
N LEU A 117 -4.47 4.47 -11.37
CA LEU A 117 -5.40 4.67 -10.26
C LEU A 117 -5.20 6.03 -9.61
N MET A 118 -3.95 6.47 -9.47
CA MET A 118 -3.64 7.81 -8.96
C MET A 118 -4.22 8.90 -9.85
N THR A 119 -4.22 8.69 -11.15
CA THR A 119 -4.82 9.67 -12.07
C THR A 119 -6.30 9.89 -11.74
N ASN A 120 -7.02 8.85 -11.38
CA ASN A 120 -8.42 8.98 -10.99
C ASN A 120 -8.58 9.85 -9.74
N ILE A 121 -7.71 9.70 -8.76
CA ILE A 121 -7.74 10.53 -7.56
C ILE A 121 -7.38 11.98 -7.90
N ASP A 122 -6.36 12.17 -8.72
CA ASP A 122 -5.93 13.50 -9.13
C ASP A 122 -7.02 14.25 -9.89
N HIS A 123 -7.95 13.51 -10.50
CA HIS A 123 -9.09 14.09 -11.20
C HIS A 123 -10.34 14.17 -10.34
N GLY A 124 -10.19 14.06 -9.02
CA GLY A 124 -11.26 14.33 -8.08
C GLY A 124 -11.98 13.13 -7.48
N ALA A 125 -11.55 11.91 -7.79
CA ALA A 125 -12.13 10.75 -7.13
C ALA A 125 -11.67 10.70 -5.68
N ASP A 126 -12.59 10.46 -4.76
CA ASP A 126 -12.27 10.40 -3.34
C ASP A 126 -11.77 9.02 -2.91
N PHE A 127 -12.11 8.00 -3.64
CA PHE A 127 -11.82 6.63 -3.25
C PHE A 127 -11.67 5.76 -4.49
N VAL A 128 -10.57 5.02 -4.56
CA VAL A 128 -10.28 4.14 -5.69
C VAL A 128 -9.86 2.78 -5.15
N ILE A 129 -10.47 1.73 -5.66
CA ILE A 129 -10.09 0.36 -5.33
C ILE A 129 -9.48 -0.27 -6.56
N GLY A 130 -8.24 -0.73 -6.44
CA GLY A 130 -7.59 -1.51 -7.47
C GLY A 130 -8.12 -2.94 -7.42
N SER A 131 -8.74 -3.39 -8.50
CA SER A 131 -9.30 -4.73 -8.58
C SER A 131 -9.15 -5.25 -10.00
N ARG A 132 -8.85 -6.53 -10.11
CA ARG A 132 -8.79 -7.17 -11.42
C ARG A 132 -10.15 -7.28 -12.09
N TYR A 133 -11.23 -7.01 -11.36
CA TYR A 133 -12.58 -7.03 -11.91
C TYR A 133 -13.08 -5.66 -12.34
N VAL A 134 -12.34 -4.62 -12.06
CA VAL A 134 -12.67 -3.27 -12.48
C VAL A 134 -12.05 -3.01 -13.83
N GLN A 135 -12.85 -2.59 -14.79
CA GLN A 135 -12.39 -2.37 -16.15
C GLN A 135 -12.23 -0.89 -16.50
#